data_14ebccf27cb5c8d07c7b482cd7e4e4db
#
_entry.id   14ebccf27cb5c8d07c7b482cd7e4e4db
#
_cell.length_a   1.000
_cell.length_b   1.000
_cell.length_c   1.000
_cell.angle_alpha   90.00
_cell.angle_beta   90.00
_cell.angle_gamma   90.00
#
_symmetry.space_group_name_H-M   'P 1'
#
loop_
_entity.id
_entity.type
_entity.pdbx_description
1 polymer ?
#
loop_
_entity_poly.entity_id
_entity_poly.type
_entity_poly.pdbx_seq_one_letter_code
_entity_poly.pdbx_strand_id
1 'polypeptide(L)'
;MKIVLVNTAENMGGAAIATKRLMQALRSDGLDATMLVRDKTSNDPHVVALPGRFQQRFNFLAERAGVWAANGFRRRNLFVVDTAAFGTNILRQTLVQEADVVHLNWVNQGMMSLRSIAQLLQAGKKVVWTLHDMWPLTGICHHAEDCRGWLASCGNCPKLLRPAAQDLSQQTFEKKMRTYGSARLKIVACSNWLADLARQAPLLHASEVFSIPNAIDTQFFSPGSKAEARAALGLPQDKRLILFVAYRVTDEKKGIQYLIEAANRLMAAQPERKTDWGVVLAGREAAIAAERFPCVVYPQAYVSQAEQMRLLYRAADVLAMPTLMDNLPNTIAEGMACGLPCVGFRVGGLPQMVDDALNGYLVPLADAEALARRLFEVLTTSSYPQLSLNARRKAETNYGAARVAARYRAIYEMI
;
A
#
# COMPACT_ATOMS: atom_id res chain seq x y z
N MET A 1 7.76 -7.28 -26.08
CA MET A 1 8.46 -7.52 -24.79
C MET A 1 7.51 -8.26 -23.89
N LYS A 2 7.94 -9.44 -23.41
CA LYS A 2 7.20 -10.28 -22.44
C LYS A 2 7.63 -9.93 -21.03
N ILE A 3 6.69 -9.51 -20.16
CA ILE A 3 6.94 -9.09 -18.80
C ILE A 3 6.16 -9.99 -17.84
N VAL A 4 6.84 -10.54 -16.84
CA VAL A 4 6.21 -11.32 -15.79
C VAL A 4 6.29 -10.57 -14.47
N LEU A 5 5.13 -10.07 -14.01
CA LEU A 5 5.02 -9.43 -12.70
C LEU A 5 4.79 -10.50 -11.62
N VAL A 6 5.67 -10.58 -10.65
CA VAL A 6 5.63 -11.60 -9.59
C VAL A 6 5.14 -10.98 -8.30
N ASN A 7 4.05 -11.51 -7.74
CA ASN A 7 3.50 -11.07 -6.46
C ASN A 7 2.94 -12.25 -5.67
N THR A 8 2.85 -12.15 -4.36
CA THR A 8 2.34 -13.26 -3.53
C THR A 8 0.85 -13.51 -3.76
N ALA A 9 0.02 -12.47 -3.75
CA ALA A 9 -1.42 -12.58 -3.94
C ALA A 9 -1.90 -11.76 -5.13
N GLU A 10 -3.05 -12.12 -5.69
CA GLU A 10 -3.67 -11.39 -6.80
C GLU A 10 -4.40 -10.11 -6.33
N ASN A 11 -5.23 -10.22 -5.28
CA ASN A 11 -6.15 -9.16 -4.86
C ASN A 11 -6.09 -8.83 -3.35
N MET A 12 -5.20 -9.48 -2.60
CA MET A 12 -5.13 -9.28 -1.14
C MET A 12 -4.04 -8.27 -0.78
N GLY A 13 -4.46 -7.11 -0.30
CA GLY A 13 -3.57 -6.03 0.14
C GLY A 13 -3.18 -5.03 -0.96
N GLY A 14 -2.65 -3.88 -0.54
CA GLY A 14 -2.35 -2.77 -1.44
C GLY A 14 -1.35 -3.09 -2.54
N ALA A 15 -0.31 -3.88 -2.23
CA ALA A 15 0.70 -4.32 -3.20
C ALA A 15 0.11 -5.20 -4.31
N ALA A 16 -0.78 -6.14 -3.95
CA ALA A 16 -1.45 -7.02 -4.91
C ALA A 16 -2.32 -6.23 -5.89
N ILE A 17 -3.16 -5.34 -5.36
CA ILE A 17 -4.01 -4.45 -6.17
C ILE A 17 -3.16 -3.56 -7.08
N ALA A 18 -2.08 -2.97 -6.56
CA ALA A 18 -1.18 -2.13 -7.34
C ALA A 18 -0.48 -2.92 -8.46
N THR A 19 0.00 -4.14 -8.17
CA THR A 19 0.65 -5.02 -9.18
C THR A 19 -0.33 -5.41 -10.28
N LYS A 20 -1.57 -5.76 -9.92
CA LYS A 20 -2.61 -6.12 -10.92
C LYS A 20 -2.96 -4.93 -11.82
N ARG A 21 -3.14 -3.74 -11.22
CA ARG A 21 -3.37 -2.50 -11.98
C ARG A 21 -2.20 -2.15 -12.89
N LEU A 22 -0.97 -2.34 -12.43
CA LEU A 22 0.21 -2.16 -13.27
C LEU A 22 0.21 -3.12 -14.45
N MET A 23 -0.06 -4.41 -14.23
CA MET A 23 -0.20 -5.41 -15.31
C MET A 23 -1.23 -4.93 -16.34
N GLN A 24 -2.41 -4.53 -15.90
CA GLN A 24 -3.48 -4.03 -16.78
C GLN A 24 -3.04 -2.78 -17.55
N ALA A 25 -2.39 -1.82 -16.88
CA ALA A 25 -1.88 -0.60 -17.49
C ALA A 25 -0.82 -0.89 -18.57
N LEU A 26 0.13 -1.81 -18.30
CA LEU A 26 1.14 -2.25 -19.25
C LEU A 26 0.53 -2.94 -20.47
N ARG A 27 -0.49 -3.76 -20.27
CA ARG A 27 -1.23 -4.41 -21.37
C ARG A 27 -1.98 -3.40 -22.23
N SER A 28 -2.63 -2.42 -21.59
CA SER A 28 -3.29 -1.32 -22.32
C SER A 28 -2.29 -0.46 -23.10
N ASP A 29 -1.03 -0.42 -22.65
CA ASP A 29 0.09 0.25 -23.34
C ASP A 29 0.77 -0.65 -24.41
N GLY A 30 0.20 -1.84 -24.71
CA GLY A 30 0.64 -2.74 -25.77
C GLY A 30 1.79 -3.68 -25.38
N LEU A 31 2.14 -3.80 -24.09
CA LEU A 31 3.13 -4.76 -23.62
C LEU A 31 2.48 -6.10 -23.27
N ASP A 32 3.20 -7.21 -23.51
CA ASP A 32 2.75 -8.55 -23.13
C ASP A 32 3.08 -8.79 -21.64
N ALA A 33 2.19 -8.32 -20.76
CA ALA A 33 2.35 -8.40 -19.31
C ALA A 33 1.44 -9.50 -18.72
N THR A 34 2.02 -10.38 -17.90
CA THR A 34 1.33 -11.47 -17.19
C THR A 34 1.72 -11.42 -15.70
N MET A 35 0.77 -11.63 -14.81
CA MET A 35 1.00 -11.67 -13.37
C MET A 35 1.12 -13.12 -12.88
N LEU A 36 2.25 -13.46 -12.23
CA LEU A 36 2.50 -14.76 -11.60
C LEU A 36 2.29 -14.63 -10.09
N VAL A 37 1.35 -15.39 -9.54
CA VAL A 37 0.97 -15.31 -8.12
C VAL A 37 0.96 -16.66 -7.43
N ARG A 38 1.09 -16.66 -6.10
CA ARG A 38 0.79 -17.84 -5.28
C ARG A 38 -0.73 -17.99 -5.09
N ASP A 39 -1.38 -16.92 -4.70
CA ASP A 39 -2.80 -16.91 -4.30
C ASP A 39 -3.64 -16.22 -5.40
N LYS A 40 -4.05 -17.00 -6.40
CA LYS A 40 -4.96 -16.56 -7.46
C LYS A 40 -6.40 -16.68 -6.99
N THR A 41 -7.21 -15.65 -7.24
CA THR A 41 -8.61 -15.56 -6.81
C THR A 41 -9.61 -15.29 -7.93
N SER A 42 -9.15 -14.94 -9.13
CA SER A 42 -10.00 -14.65 -10.29
C SER A 42 -9.80 -15.64 -11.44
N ASN A 43 -10.66 -15.55 -12.44
CA ASN A 43 -10.52 -16.28 -13.72
C ASN A 43 -9.78 -15.46 -14.79
N ASP A 44 -9.12 -14.35 -14.41
CA ASP A 44 -8.35 -13.54 -15.35
C ASP A 44 -7.27 -14.42 -16.03
N PRO A 45 -7.27 -14.52 -17.38
CA PRO A 45 -6.31 -15.35 -18.11
C PRO A 45 -4.88 -14.79 -18.03
N HIS A 46 -4.72 -13.51 -17.70
CA HIS A 46 -3.42 -12.86 -17.57
C HIS A 46 -2.84 -12.95 -16.15
N VAL A 47 -3.53 -13.65 -15.25
CA VAL A 47 -3.03 -14.00 -13.92
C VAL A 47 -2.81 -15.50 -13.86
N VAL A 48 -1.58 -15.92 -13.60
CA VAL A 48 -1.18 -17.33 -13.55
C VAL A 48 -0.85 -17.71 -12.11
N ALA A 49 -1.42 -18.80 -11.63
CA ALA A 49 -1.08 -19.33 -10.30
C ALA A 49 0.17 -20.20 -10.37
N LEU A 50 1.05 -20.08 -9.37
CA LEU A 50 2.12 -21.05 -9.18
C LEU A 50 1.53 -22.45 -8.94
N PRO A 51 2.05 -23.49 -9.62
CA PRO A 51 1.64 -24.87 -9.38
C PRO A 51 2.08 -25.38 -8.02
N GLY A 52 1.51 -26.52 -7.58
CA GLY A 52 1.93 -27.20 -6.35
C GLY A 52 1.39 -26.55 -5.07
N ARG A 53 0.08 -26.44 -4.92
CA ARG A 53 -0.59 -25.85 -3.73
C ARG A 53 -0.07 -26.38 -2.40
N PHE A 54 0.27 -27.68 -2.33
CA PHE A 54 0.84 -28.26 -1.10
C PHE A 54 2.20 -27.63 -0.78
N GLN A 55 3.10 -27.55 -1.79
CA GLN A 55 4.42 -26.93 -1.62
C GLN A 55 4.31 -25.44 -1.23
N GLN A 56 3.36 -24.71 -1.82
CA GLN A 56 3.12 -23.31 -1.50
C GLN A 56 2.68 -23.15 -0.03
N ARG A 57 1.76 -24.01 0.41
CA ARG A 57 1.29 -24.03 1.80
C ARG A 57 2.41 -24.42 2.77
N PHE A 58 3.21 -25.40 2.41
CA PHE A 58 4.40 -25.79 3.20
C PHE A 58 5.37 -24.62 3.36
N ASN A 59 5.75 -23.96 2.25
CA ASN A 59 6.65 -22.81 2.28
C ASN A 59 6.12 -21.70 3.20
N PHE A 60 4.84 -21.37 3.10
CA PHE A 60 4.21 -20.38 3.97
C PHE A 60 4.27 -20.78 5.45
N LEU A 61 3.89 -22.02 5.77
CA LEU A 61 3.89 -22.50 7.15
C LEU A 61 5.31 -22.62 7.73
N ALA A 62 6.27 -23.09 6.92
CA ALA A 62 7.65 -23.22 7.33
C ALA A 62 8.30 -21.84 7.58
N GLU A 63 8.02 -20.84 6.73
CA GLU A 63 8.48 -19.47 6.94
C GLU A 63 7.90 -18.89 8.25
N ARG A 64 6.60 -19.07 8.49
CA ARG A 64 5.95 -18.62 9.74
C ARG A 64 6.46 -19.38 10.97
N ALA A 65 6.68 -20.69 10.85
CA ALA A 65 7.24 -21.50 11.92
C ALA A 65 8.67 -21.08 12.28
N GLY A 66 9.50 -20.76 11.27
CA GLY A 66 10.85 -20.23 11.49
C GLY A 66 10.85 -18.91 12.26
N VAL A 67 10.00 -17.97 11.88
CA VAL A 67 9.82 -16.69 12.59
C VAL A 67 9.28 -16.93 14.01
N TRP A 68 8.31 -17.82 14.19
CA TRP A 68 7.72 -18.17 15.47
C TRP A 68 8.74 -18.78 16.44
N ALA A 69 9.55 -19.72 15.96
CA ALA A 69 10.62 -20.35 16.76
C ALA A 69 11.69 -19.32 17.16
N ALA A 70 12.17 -18.50 16.21
CA ALA A 70 13.14 -17.45 16.48
C ALA A 70 12.60 -16.37 17.43
N ASN A 71 11.30 -16.20 17.51
CA ASN A 71 10.63 -15.26 18.43
C ASN A 71 10.14 -15.92 19.74
N GLY A 72 10.81 -17.01 20.17
CA GLY A 72 10.55 -17.68 21.43
C GLY A 72 9.17 -18.30 21.53
N PHE A 73 8.68 -18.88 20.42
CA PHE A 73 7.37 -19.52 20.29
C PHE A 73 6.18 -18.60 20.59
N ARG A 74 6.34 -17.29 20.38
CA ARG A 74 5.27 -16.30 20.55
C ARG A 74 4.76 -15.80 19.20
N ARG A 75 3.44 -15.51 19.14
CA ARG A 75 2.80 -15.01 17.90
C ARG A 75 3.01 -13.51 17.64
N ARG A 76 3.70 -12.81 18.55
CA ARG A 76 3.97 -11.37 18.39
C ARG A 76 4.81 -11.16 17.14
N ASN A 77 4.43 -10.17 16.34
CA ASN A 77 5.12 -9.76 15.10
C ASN A 77 5.25 -10.85 14.02
N LEU A 78 4.50 -11.96 14.11
CA LEU A 78 4.60 -13.10 13.20
C LEU A 78 4.41 -12.73 11.71
N PHE A 79 3.63 -11.67 11.42
CA PHE A 79 3.39 -11.16 10.06
C PHE A 79 4.02 -9.79 9.79
N VAL A 80 4.75 -9.23 10.75
CA VAL A 80 5.45 -7.95 10.64
C VAL A 80 6.86 -8.12 10.09
N VAL A 81 7.39 -9.34 10.18
CA VAL A 81 8.73 -9.73 9.74
C VAL A 81 8.68 -10.93 8.79
N ASP A 82 9.67 -11.02 7.91
CA ASP A 82 9.83 -12.13 6.95
C ASP A 82 11.30 -12.36 6.67
N THR A 83 11.74 -13.63 6.68
CA THR A 83 13.15 -14.01 6.45
C THR A 83 13.40 -14.43 5.01
N ALA A 84 12.35 -14.77 4.28
CA ALA A 84 12.40 -15.43 2.96
C ALA A 84 13.34 -16.66 2.95
N ALA A 85 13.34 -17.43 4.05
CA ALA A 85 14.09 -18.68 4.14
C ALA A 85 13.46 -19.77 3.27
N PHE A 86 12.14 -19.74 3.16
CA PHE A 86 11.35 -20.68 2.36
C PHE A 86 10.65 -19.97 1.21
N GLY A 87 10.52 -20.66 0.06
CA GLY A 87 9.86 -20.11 -1.12
C GLY A 87 10.09 -20.99 -2.35
N THR A 88 9.45 -20.61 -3.45
CA THR A 88 9.44 -21.36 -4.70
C THR A 88 10.48 -20.83 -5.67
N ASN A 89 11.19 -21.74 -6.36
CA ASN A 89 12.03 -21.35 -7.49
C ASN A 89 11.15 -21.14 -8.74
N ILE A 90 10.89 -19.87 -9.04
CA ILE A 90 10.04 -19.47 -10.17
C ILE A 90 10.69 -19.69 -11.55
N LEU A 91 12.02 -19.85 -11.64
CA LEU A 91 12.72 -20.18 -12.89
C LEU A 91 12.26 -21.48 -13.53
N ARG A 92 11.61 -22.37 -12.76
CA ARG A 92 11.03 -23.61 -13.28
C ARG A 92 9.75 -23.38 -14.08
N GLN A 93 9.21 -22.17 -14.06
CA GLN A 93 8.01 -21.83 -14.82
C GLN A 93 8.40 -21.38 -16.22
N THR A 94 7.83 -22.01 -17.24
CA THR A 94 8.05 -21.65 -18.66
C THR A 94 7.80 -20.17 -18.90
N LEU A 95 6.74 -19.61 -18.28
CA LEU A 95 6.42 -18.19 -18.33
C LEU A 95 7.60 -17.29 -17.91
N VAL A 96 8.33 -17.69 -16.87
CA VAL A 96 9.51 -16.93 -16.36
C VAL A 96 10.74 -17.17 -17.25
N GLN A 97 10.89 -18.40 -17.79
CA GLN A 97 12.00 -18.72 -18.70
C GLN A 97 11.91 -17.90 -19.99
N GLU A 98 10.70 -17.72 -20.52
CA GLU A 98 10.43 -16.96 -21.75
C GLU A 98 10.33 -15.44 -21.53
N ALA A 99 10.27 -14.97 -20.30
CA ALA A 99 10.16 -13.55 -20.01
C ALA A 99 11.42 -12.78 -20.41
N ASP A 100 11.23 -11.65 -21.08
CA ASP A 100 12.28 -10.68 -21.32
C ASP A 100 12.64 -9.93 -20.01
N VAL A 101 11.62 -9.63 -19.19
CA VAL A 101 11.76 -8.97 -17.88
C VAL A 101 10.97 -9.71 -16.82
N VAL A 102 11.61 -9.95 -15.67
CA VAL A 102 10.95 -10.44 -14.46
C VAL A 102 10.81 -9.28 -13.49
N HIS A 103 9.58 -8.88 -13.22
CA HIS A 103 9.28 -7.74 -12.37
C HIS A 103 8.79 -8.21 -10.99
N LEU A 104 9.67 -8.17 -10.00
CA LEU A 104 9.33 -8.53 -8.62
C LEU A 104 8.53 -7.41 -7.96
N ASN A 105 7.51 -7.78 -7.21
CA ASN A 105 6.71 -6.89 -6.39
C ASN A 105 6.79 -7.35 -4.92
N TRP A 106 5.70 -7.72 -4.31
CA TRP A 106 5.69 -8.25 -2.94
C TRP A 106 5.77 -9.76 -2.96
N VAL A 107 6.98 -10.32 -2.73
CA VAL A 107 7.30 -11.75 -2.92
C VAL A 107 7.52 -12.51 -1.61
N ASN A 108 7.00 -12.00 -0.51
CA ASN A 108 7.16 -12.49 0.85
C ASN A 108 6.22 -13.65 1.21
N GLN A 109 6.25 -14.07 2.48
CA GLN A 109 5.39 -15.10 3.06
C GLN A 109 5.46 -16.45 2.34
N GLY A 110 6.67 -16.89 1.99
CA GLY A 110 6.90 -18.19 1.36
C GLY A 110 6.64 -18.21 -0.14
N MET A 111 6.42 -17.06 -0.80
CA MET A 111 6.34 -16.96 -2.26
C MET A 111 7.71 -17.22 -2.90
N MET A 112 8.72 -16.44 -2.54
CA MET A 112 10.11 -16.62 -2.97
C MET A 112 11.05 -16.65 -1.79
N SER A 113 12.06 -17.53 -1.84
CA SER A 113 13.17 -17.51 -0.90
C SER A 113 14.32 -16.64 -1.41
N LEU A 114 15.21 -16.21 -0.51
CA LEU A 114 16.47 -15.54 -0.91
C LEU A 114 17.28 -16.38 -1.90
N ARG A 115 17.27 -17.71 -1.71
CA ARG A 115 17.90 -18.64 -2.66
C ARG A 115 17.25 -18.55 -4.05
N SER A 116 15.92 -18.46 -4.13
CA SER A 116 15.18 -18.33 -5.40
C SER A 116 15.49 -17.01 -6.09
N ILE A 117 15.63 -15.92 -5.32
CA ILE A 117 16.05 -14.62 -5.85
C ILE A 117 17.49 -14.71 -6.38
N ALA A 118 18.41 -15.30 -5.62
CA ALA A 118 19.79 -15.49 -6.08
C ALA A 118 19.85 -16.28 -7.40
N GLN A 119 19.10 -17.39 -7.51
CA GLN A 119 19.05 -18.19 -8.72
C GLN A 119 18.51 -17.40 -9.92
N LEU A 120 17.50 -16.55 -9.71
CA LEU A 120 16.94 -15.69 -10.76
C LEU A 120 18.02 -14.71 -11.30
N LEU A 121 18.79 -14.09 -10.40
CA LEU A 121 19.87 -13.17 -10.76
C LEU A 121 21.04 -13.88 -11.44
N GLN A 122 21.45 -15.06 -10.93
CA GLN A 122 22.51 -15.89 -11.52
C GLN A 122 22.15 -16.41 -12.90
N ALA A 123 20.87 -16.62 -13.19
CA ALA A 123 20.38 -17.01 -14.51
C ALA A 123 20.42 -15.88 -15.55
N GLY A 124 20.91 -14.70 -15.19
CA GLY A 124 21.03 -13.54 -16.08
C GLY A 124 19.70 -12.91 -16.47
N LYS A 125 18.62 -13.19 -15.71
CA LYS A 125 17.32 -12.56 -15.97
C LYS A 125 17.36 -11.06 -15.67
N LYS A 126 16.77 -10.27 -16.57
CA LYS A 126 16.56 -8.84 -16.39
C LYS A 126 15.51 -8.64 -15.30
N VAL A 127 15.91 -8.09 -14.15
CA VAL A 127 15.05 -7.96 -12.98
C VAL A 127 14.79 -6.49 -12.66
N VAL A 128 13.51 -6.15 -12.61
CA VAL A 128 13.00 -4.93 -11.98
C VAL A 128 12.35 -5.31 -10.66
N TRP A 129 12.50 -4.51 -9.60
CA TRP A 129 11.86 -4.77 -8.32
C TRP A 129 11.12 -3.54 -7.81
N THR A 130 9.79 -3.62 -7.76
CA THR A 130 8.97 -2.56 -7.16
C THR A 130 8.82 -2.77 -5.66
N LEU A 131 9.23 -1.77 -4.90
CA LEU A 131 9.15 -1.73 -3.45
C LEU A 131 7.78 -1.20 -3.02
N HIS A 132 7.00 -2.05 -2.35
CA HIS A 132 5.74 -1.66 -1.72
C HIS A 132 5.90 -1.37 -0.22
N ASP A 133 6.97 -1.88 0.37
CA ASP A 133 7.38 -1.68 1.76
C ASP A 133 8.91 -1.68 1.90
N MET A 134 9.41 -1.63 3.13
CA MET A 134 10.84 -1.56 3.39
C MET A 134 11.55 -2.93 3.44
N TRP A 135 10.85 -4.06 3.24
CA TRP A 135 11.47 -5.37 3.42
C TRP A 135 12.73 -5.60 2.56
N PRO A 136 12.78 -5.17 1.28
CA PRO A 136 13.99 -5.37 0.47
C PRO A 136 15.22 -4.59 0.96
N LEU A 137 15.04 -3.54 1.77
CA LEU A 137 16.12 -2.70 2.29
C LEU A 137 16.40 -2.91 3.78
N THR A 138 15.68 -3.80 4.47
CA THR A 138 15.86 -4.14 5.87
C THR A 138 16.31 -5.60 6.04
N GLY A 139 16.66 -6.01 7.25
CA GLY A 139 16.94 -7.43 7.54
C GLY A 139 15.68 -8.29 7.38
N ILE A 140 14.63 -8.01 8.16
CA ILE A 140 13.43 -8.85 8.21
C ILE A 140 12.12 -8.07 8.21
N CYS A 141 12.10 -6.76 8.56
CA CYS A 141 10.85 -6.05 8.80
C CYS A 141 10.30 -5.37 7.54
N HIS A 142 8.96 -5.33 7.42
CA HIS A 142 8.26 -4.61 6.37
C HIS A 142 8.26 -3.10 6.59
N HIS A 143 8.34 -2.66 7.85
CA HIS A 143 8.43 -1.25 8.24
C HIS A 143 9.38 -1.12 9.42
N ALA A 144 10.39 -0.27 9.29
CA ALA A 144 11.41 -0.07 10.31
C ALA A 144 10.93 0.83 11.46
N GLU A 145 9.87 1.62 11.24
CA GLU A 145 9.44 2.66 12.18
C GLU A 145 10.64 3.57 12.55
N ASP A 146 10.93 3.79 13.83
CA ASP A 146 12.06 4.61 14.29
C ASP A 146 13.41 3.87 14.27
N CYS A 147 13.41 2.56 13.96
CA CYS A 147 14.64 1.77 13.91
C CYS A 147 15.52 2.17 12.72
N ARG A 148 16.79 2.49 12.99
CA ARG A 148 17.80 2.82 11.97
C ARG A 148 18.81 1.70 11.71
N GLY A 149 18.67 0.54 12.32
CA GLY A 149 19.61 -0.58 12.16
C GLY A 149 19.83 -1.02 10.72
N TRP A 150 18.83 -0.84 9.85
CA TRP A 150 18.89 -1.17 8.43
C TRP A 150 19.87 -0.29 7.62
N LEU A 151 20.29 0.85 8.15
CA LEU A 151 21.33 1.72 7.55
C LEU A 151 22.75 1.14 7.70
N ALA A 152 22.91 0.09 8.51
CA ALA A 152 24.18 -0.60 8.69
C ALA A 152 24.04 -2.10 8.35
N SER A 153 23.71 -2.92 9.32
CA SER A 153 23.63 -4.39 9.16
C SER A 153 22.45 -5.03 9.89
N CYS A 154 21.52 -4.22 10.41
CA CYS A 154 20.52 -4.68 11.37
C CYS A 154 21.14 -5.27 12.66
N GLY A 155 20.45 -6.16 13.37
CA GLY A 155 20.81 -6.59 14.72
C GLY A 155 20.12 -5.78 15.79
N ASN A 156 20.04 -6.31 17.01
CA ASN A 156 19.31 -5.73 18.14
C ASN A 156 17.86 -5.34 17.77
N CYS A 157 17.20 -6.21 17.02
CA CYS A 157 15.94 -5.87 16.33
C CYS A 157 14.76 -5.70 17.33
N PRO A 158 14.12 -4.52 17.40
CA PRO A 158 13.01 -4.27 18.33
C PRO A 158 11.75 -5.08 18.00
N LYS A 159 11.69 -5.71 16.82
CA LYS A 159 10.57 -6.58 16.42
C LYS A 159 10.74 -8.01 16.93
N LEU A 160 11.93 -8.38 17.44
CA LEU A 160 12.21 -9.69 18.02
C LEU A 160 12.03 -9.66 19.55
N LEU A 161 11.66 -10.79 20.12
CA LEU A 161 11.50 -10.93 21.57
C LEU A 161 12.85 -10.85 22.31
N ARG A 162 13.91 -11.36 21.68
CA ARG A 162 15.28 -11.39 22.21
C ARG A 162 16.23 -10.70 21.24
N PRO A 163 16.27 -9.36 21.26
CA PRO A 163 17.22 -8.62 20.46
C PRO A 163 18.65 -8.98 20.80
N ALA A 164 19.50 -9.16 19.83
CA ALA A 164 20.94 -9.41 19.99
C ALA A 164 21.70 -8.88 18.77
N ALA A 165 22.98 -8.60 18.91
CA ALA A 165 23.80 -8.09 17.82
C ALA A 165 23.80 -9.01 16.60
N GLN A 166 23.76 -10.32 16.82
CA GLN A 166 23.71 -11.36 15.77
C GLN A 166 22.34 -12.09 15.77
N ASP A 167 21.26 -11.35 15.92
CA ASP A 167 19.92 -11.92 15.88
C ASP A 167 19.46 -12.26 14.45
N LEU A 168 18.24 -12.77 14.34
CA LEU A 168 17.64 -13.17 13.05
C LEU A 168 17.67 -12.03 12.01
N SER A 169 17.55 -10.78 12.45
CA SER A 169 17.54 -9.63 11.54
C SER A 169 18.91 -9.38 10.90
N GLN A 170 19.97 -9.47 11.69
CA GLN A 170 21.34 -9.32 11.21
C GLN A 170 21.74 -10.49 10.30
N GLN A 171 21.44 -11.72 10.71
CA GLN A 171 21.73 -12.91 9.89
C GLN A 171 21.01 -12.87 8.53
N THR A 172 19.76 -12.40 8.52
CA THR A 172 18.99 -12.26 7.27
C THR A 172 19.51 -11.10 6.42
N PHE A 173 19.93 -10.00 7.05
CA PHE A 173 20.55 -8.88 6.35
C PHE A 173 21.81 -9.33 5.61
N GLU A 174 22.70 -10.10 6.24
CA GLU A 174 23.89 -10.64 5.60
C GLU A 174 23.57 -11.61 4.45
N LYS A 175 22.53 -12.45 4.61
CA LYS A 175 22.05 -13.31 3.52
C LYS A 175 21.56 -12.47 2.33
N LYS A 176 20.81 -11.40 2.57
CA LYS A 176 20.36 -10.45 1.54
C LYS A 176 21.55 -9.76 0.87
N MET A 177 22.54 -9.32 1.64
CA MET A 177 23.76 -8.71 1.11
C MET A 177 24.47 -9.66 0.14
N ARG A 178 24.61 -10.93 0.49
CA ARG A 178 25.19 -11.96 -0.40
C ARG A 178 24.30 -12.29 -1.60
N THR A 179 22.96 -12.13 -1.46
CA THR A 179 22.01 -12.46 -2.52
C THR A 179 21.93 -11.39 -3.60
N TYR A 180 21.81 -10.12 -3.20
CA TYR A 180 21.55 -9.02 -4.15
C TYR A 180 22.28 -7.70 -3.81
N GLY A 181 23.08 -7.65 -2.73
CA GLY A 181 23.75 -6.40 -2.34
C GLY A 181 24.69 -5.84 -3.41
N SER A 182 25.33 -6.69 -4.21
CA SER A 182 26.16 -6.27 -5.35
C SER A 182 25.44 -6.31 -6.71
N ALA A 183 24.17 -6.69 -6.74
CA ALA A 183 23.41 -6.79 -7.98
C ALA A 183 22.98 -5.40 -8.49
N ARG A 184 23.17 -5.16 -9.78
CA ARG A 184 22.73 -3.93 -10.43
C ARG A 184 21.27 -4.04 -10.84
N LEU A 185 20.37 -3.95 -9.87
CA LEU A 185 18.92 -4.02 -10.08
C LEU A 185 18.35 -2.66 -10.49
N LYS A 186 17.25 -2.68 -11.22
CA LYS A 186 16.39 -1.50 -11.37
C LYS A 186 15.33 -1.57 -10.27
N ILE A 187 15.49 -0.73 -9.27
CA ILE A 187 14.58 -0.63 -8.12
C ILE A 187 13.57 0.48 -8.39
N VAL A 188 12.30 0.18 -8.22
CA VAL A 188 11.23 1.19 -8.29
C VAL A 188 10.55 1.28 -6.93
N ALA A 189 10.55 2.45 -6.31
CA ALA A 189 9.76 2.71 -5.11
C ALA A 189 8.45 3.40 -5.48
N CYS A 190 7.35 3.00 -4.81
CA CYS A 190 6.04 3.59 -5.09
C CYS A 190 5.95 5.07 -4.68
N SER A 191 6.82 5.55 -3.79
CA SER A 191 6.85 6.93 -3.33
C SER A 191 8.26 7.50 -3.32
N ASN A 192 8.37 8.82 -3.36
CA ASN A 192 9.64 9.52 -3.18
C ASN A 192 10.25 9.20 -1.80
N TRP A 193 9.41 9.17 -0.76
CA TRP A 193 9.83 8.78 0.59
C TRP A 193 10.54 7.41 0.61
N LEU A 194 9.94 6.39 0.01
CA LEU A 194 10.55 5.05 -0.01
C LEU A 194 11.77 5.00 -0.95
N ALA A 195 11.78 5.77 -2.04
CA ALA A 195 12.94 5.89 -2.92
C ALA A 195 14.15 6.50 -2.18
N ASP A 196 13.92 7.53 -1.36
CA ASP A 196 14.98 8.16 -0.58
C ASP A 196 15.54 7.23 0.50
N LEU A 197 14.70 6.41 1.13
CA LEU A 197 15.14 5.33 2.02
C LEU A 197 15.94 4.26 1.26
N ALA A 198 15.46 3.85 0.08
CA ALA A 198 16.12 2.83 -0.73
C ALA A 198 17.53 3.27 -1.18
N ARG A 199 17.73 4.55 -1.54
CA ARG A 199 19.04 5.11 -1.91
C ARG A 199 20.04 5.12 -0.75
N GLN A 200 19.56 5.17 0.49
CA GLN A 200 20.40 5.13 1.70
C GLN A 200 20.73 3.70 2.13
N ALA A 201 20.01 2.70 1.61
CA ALA A 201 20.11 1.32 2.10
C ALA A 201 21.37 0.61 1.55
N PRO A 202 22.26 0.09 2.42
CA PRO A 202 23.44 -0.67 1.98
C PRO A 202 23.11 -1.87 1.09
N LEU A 203 21.95 -2.52 1.32
CA LEU A 203 21.49 -3.65 0.51
C LEU A 203 21.22 -3.30 -0.96
N LEU A 204 20.99 -2.03 -1.28
CA LEU A 204 20.65 -1.57 -2.62
C LEU A 204 21.66 -0.59 -3.22
N HIS A 205 22.85 -0.46 -2.60
CA HIS A 205 23.87 0.53 -2.99
C HIS A 205 24.37 0.38 -4.43
N ALA A 206 24.34 -0.83 -5.00
CA ALA A 206 24.73 -1.10 -6.38
C ALA A 206 23.60 -0.90 -7.40
N SER A 207 22.37 -0.63 -6.92
CA SER A 207 21.15 -0.58 -7.73
C SER A 207 20.77 0.86 -8.09
N GLU A 208 20.12 1.03 -9.23
CA GLU A 208 19.50 2.32 -9.59
C GLU A 208 18.10 2.40 -9.01
N VAL A 209 17.77 3.51 -8.34
CA VAL A 209 16.49 3.69 -7.65
C VAL A 209 15.66 4.78 -8.32
N PHE A 210 14.48 4.39 -8.79
CA PHE A 210 13.46 5.24 -9.39
C PHE A 210 12.26 5.39 -8.44
N SER A 211 11.49 6.47 -8.61
CA SER A 211 10.21 6.64 -7.93
C SER A 211 9.09 6.67 -8.96
N ILE A 212 8.23 5.64 -8.97
CA ILE A 212 7.04 5.57 -9.84
C ILE A 212 5.84 5.18 -8.97
N PRO A 213 4.80 6.02 -8.90
CA PRO A 213 3.64 5.73 -8.06
C PRO A 213 2.80 4.57 -8.62
N ASN A 214 1.91 4.04 -7.77
CA ASN A 214 0.93 3.03 -8.17
C ASN A 214 -0.01 3.56 -9.24
N ALA A 215 -0.33 2.72 -10.23
CA ALA A 215 -1.27 3.06 -11.30
C ALA A 215 -2.72 3.08 -10.78
N ILE A 216 -3.47 4.09 -11.20
CA ILE A 216 -4.91 4.22 -10.95
C ILE A 216 -5.63 4.33 -12.29
N ASP A 217 -6.69 3.56 -12.46
CA ASP A 217 -7.63 3.76 -13.57
C ASP A 217 -8.48 5.00 -13.28
N THR A 218 -8.06 6.12 -13.81
CA THR A 218 -8.73 7.42 -13.63
C THR A 218 -9.97 7.58 -14.50
N GLN A 219 -10.25 6.67 -15.43
CA GLN A 219 -11.52 6.63 -16.15
C GLN A 219 -12.57 5.92 -15.29
N PHE A 220 -12.20 4.83 -14.67
CA PHE A 220 -13.05 4.10 -13.74
C PHE A 220 -13.29 4.88 -12.44
N PHE A 221 -12.22 5.26 -11.72
CA PHE A 221 -12.30 6.17 -10.57
C PHE A 221 -12.41 7.59 -11.09
N SER A 222 -13.62 8.11 -11.16
CA SER A 222 -13.92 9.43 -11.71
C SER A 222 -15.05 10.07 -10.91
N PRO A 223 -15.18 11.41 -10.93
CA PRO A 223 -16.30 12.11 -10.36
C PRO A 223 -17.64 11.59 -10.90
N GLY A 224 -18.71 11.76 -10.14
CA GLY A 224 -20.05 11.33 -10.51
C GLY A 224 -21.09 11.91 -9.56
N SER A 225 -22.34 11.50 -9.75
CA SER A 225 -23.45 11.96 -8.91
C SER A 225 -23.28 11.50 -7.46
N LYS A 226 -23.07 12.45 -6.56
CA LYS A 226 -23.01 12.22 -5.11
C LYS A 226 -24.34 11.69 -4.59
N ALA A 227 -25.45 12.23 -5.09
CA ALA A 227 -26.79 11.82 -4.68
C ALA A 227 -27.08 10.36 -5.04
N GLU A 228 -26.73 9.92 -6.25
CA GLU A 228 -26.89 8.53 -6.67
C GLU A 228 -25.99 7.59 -5.83
N ALA A 229 -24.72 7.98 -5.58
CA ALA A 229 -23.82 7.20 -4.78
C ALA A 229 -24.31 7.02 -3.34
N ARG A 230 -24.85 8.10 -2.74
CA ARG A 230 -25.46 8.06 -1.41
C ARG A 230 -26.72 7.19 -1.37
N ALA A 231 -27.60 7.32 -2.35
CA ALA A 231 -28.81 6.49 -2.45
C ALA A 231 -28.43 5.00 -2.54
N ALA A 232 -27.45 4.65 -3.38
CA ALA A 232 -26.99 3.28 -3.55
C ALA A 232 -26.37 2.67 -2.28
N LEU A 233 -25.78 3.50 -1.40
CA LEU A 233 -25.14 3.09 -0.15
C LEU A 233 -26.03 3.27 1.10
N GLY A 234 -27.27 3.77 0.95
CA GLY A 234 -28.17 4.06 2.07
C GLY A 234 -27.66 5.20 2.97
N LEU A 235 -26.92 6.18 2.39
CA LEU A 235 -26.34 7.30 3.12
C LEU A 235 -27.24 8.56 3.03
N PRO A 236 -27.21 9.45 4.04
CA PRO A 236 -28.03 10.66 4.06
C PRO A 236 -27.66 11.63 2.95
N GLN A 237 -28.67 12.33 2.39
CA GLN A 237 -28.46 13.29 1.31
C GLN A 237 -28.08 14.69 1.81
N ASP A 238 -28.48 15.03 3.02
CA ASP A 238 -28.43 16.34 3.65
C ASP A 238 -27.18 16.58 4.51
N LYS A 239 -26.37 15.54 4.78
CA LYS A 239 -25.21 15.64 5.67
C LYS A 239 -23.88 15.76 4.92
N ARG A 240 -22.90 16.37 5.56
CA ARG A 240 -21.50 16.27 5.14
C ARG A 240 -20.89 14.97 5.68
N LEU A 241 -20.17 14.23 4.85
CA LEU A 241 -19.68 12.90 5.18
C LEU A 241 -18.15 12.81 5.15
N ILE A 242 -17.57 12.45 6.29
CA ILE A 242 -16.16 12.11 6.44
C ILE A 242 -16.01 10.63 6.18
N LEU A 243 -15.22 10.23 5.21
CA LEU A 243 -14.94 8.83 4.88
C LEU A 243 -13.62 8.37 5.52
N PHE A 244 -13.67 7.25 6.22
CA PHE A 244 -12.48 6.52 6.66
C PHE A 244 -12.52 5.09 6.11
N VAL A 245 -11.44 4.65 5.44
CA VAL A 245 -11.35 3.33 4.81
C VAL A 245 -10.12 2.59 5.31
N ALA A 246 -10.30 1.37 5.81
CA ALA A 246 -9.21 0.47 6.16
C ALA A 246 -9.62 -0.99 5.99
N TYR A 247 -8.66 -1.89 5.72
CA TYR A 247 -8.96 -3.33 5.70
C TYR A 247 -9.61 -3.78 7.02
N ARG A 248 -9.02 -3.35 8.16
CA ARG A 248 -9.57 -3.45 9.50
C ARG A 248 -9.61 -2.05 10.10
N VAL A 249 -10.82 -1.56 10.38
CA VAL A 249 -11.03 -0.20 10.90
C VAL A 249 -10.38 0.00 12.27
N THR A 250 -10.34 -1.06 13.09
CA THR A 250 -9.75 -1.03 14.43
C THR A 250 -8.22 -1.17 14.46
N ASP A 251 -7.55 -1.26 13.29
CA ASP A 251 -6.08 -1.26 13.25
C ASP A 251 -5.54 0.11 13.70
N GLU A 252 -4.89 0.14 14.87
CA GLU A 252 -4.34 1.34 15.48
C GLU A 252 -3.35 2.08 14.56
N LYS A 253 -2.64 1.36 13.67
CA LYS A 253 -1.72 1.96 12.71
C LYS A 253 -2.43 2.80 11.65
N LYS A 254 -3.73 2.54 11.41
CA LYS A 254 -4.57 3.35 10.54
C LYS A 254 -5.15 4.59 11.22
N GLY A 255 -4.96 4.72 12.55
CA GLY A 255 -5.18 5.95 13.29
C GLY A 255 -6.64 6.28 13.59
N ILE A 256 -7.53 5.27 13.62
CA ILE A 256 -8.96 5.47 13.95
C ILE A 256 -9.15 6.23 15.28
N GLN A 257 -8.27 5.99 16.27
CA GLN A 257 -8.31 6.67 17.57
C GLN A 257 -8.20 8.19 17.44
N TYR A 258 -7.39 8.69 16.49
CA TYR A 258 -7.25 10.12 16.23
C TYR A 258 -8.46 10.70 15.50
N LEU A 259 -9.12 9.91 14.64
CA LEU A 259 -10.38 10.33 14.02
C LEU A 259 -11.51 10.42 15.06
N ILE A 260 -11.58 9.48 16.01
CA ILE A 260 -12.53 9.50 17.12
C ILE A 260 -12.28 10.75 17.99
N GLU A 261 -11.02 11.02 18.34
CA GLU A 261 -10.65 12.22 19.11
C GLU A 261 -10.98 13.51 18.34
N ALA A 262 -10.67 13.56 17.04
CA ALA A 262 -11.03 14.69 16.18
C ALA A 262 -12.55 14.91 16.15
N ALA A 263 -13.35 13.83 16.06
CA ALA A 263 -14.81 13.93 16.13
C ALA A 263 -15.31 14.48 17.48
N ASN A 264 -14.73 14.03 18.61
CA ASN A 264 -15.06 14.60 19.93
C ASN A 264 -14.78 16.11 19.99
N ARG A 265 -13.63 16.54 19.47
CA ARG A 265 -13.26 17.98 19.45
C ARG A 265 -14.20 18.78 18.56
N LEU A 266 -14.61 18.27 17.40
CA LEU A 266 -15.58 18.92 16.52
C LEU A 266 -16.94 19.05 17.18
N MET A 267 -17.42 18.02 17.85
CA MET A 267 -18.71 18.04 18.58
C MET A 267 -18.70 19.06 19.73
N ALA A 268 -17.56 19.18 20.44
CA ALA A 268 -17.41 20.14 21.52
C ALA A 268 -17.31 21.60 21.02
N ALA A 269 -16.60 21.80 19.89
CA ALA A 269 -16.38 23.15 19.35
C ALA A 269 -17.58 23.70 18.56
N GLN A 270 -18.46 22.84 18.02
CA GLN A 270 -19.60 23.23 17.16
C GLN A 270 -20.87 22.45 17.55
N PRO A 271 -21.39 22.63 18.78
CA PRO A 271 -22.50 21.82 19.28
C PRO A 271 -23.83 22.05 18.51
N GLU A 272 -24.00 23.23 17.92
CA GLU A 272 -25.15 23.57 17.06
C GLU A 272 -25.11 22.90 15.70
N ARG A 273 -23.95 22.47 15.22
CA ARG A 273 -23.72 21.82 13.91
C ARG A 273 -23.52 20.32 14.02
N LYS A 274 -23.73 19.74 15.18
CA LYS A 274 -23.50 18.29 15.44
C LYS A 274 -24.29 17.35 14.53
N THR A 275 -25.38 17.81 13.96
CA THR A 275 -26.25 17.06 13.04
C THR A 275 -25.88 17.26 11.57
N ASP A 276 -25.04 18.24 11.23
CA ASP A 276 -24.72 18.62 9.85
C ASP A 276 -23.76 17.66 9.17
N TRP A 277 -23.07 16.82 9.94
CA TRP A 277 -22.06 15.89 9.43
C TRP A 277 -22.13 14.51 10.10
N GLY A 278 -21.48 13.54 9.48
CA GLY A 278 -21.33 12.18 9.99
C GLY A 278 -20.09 11.50 9.44
N VAL A 279 -19.79 10.31 9.96
CA VAL A 279 -18.62 9.53 9.56
C VAL A 279 -19.05 8.25 8.87
N VAL A 280 -18.50 7.96 7.69
CA VAL A 280 -18.63 6.68 7.00
C VAL A 280 -17.38 5.86 7.30
N LEU A 281 -17.55 4.73 7.97
CA LEU A 281 -16.47 3.79 8.26
C LEU A 281 -16.58 2.58 7.34
N ALA A 282 -15.61 2.35 6.47
CA ALA A 282 -15.63 1.23 5.54
C ALA A 282 -14.48 0.24 5.84
N GLY A 283 -14.84 -1.01 6.14
CA GLY A 283 -13.88 -2.07 6.43
C GLY A 283 -14.36 -3.08 7.46
N ARG A 284 -13.52 -4.07 7.76
CA ARG A 284 -13.82 -5.02 8.83
C ARG A 284 -13.90 -4.31 10.17
N GLU A 285 -14.80 -4.76 11.02
CA GLU A 285 -15.02 -4.22 12.38
C GLU A 285 -15.53 -2.76 12.40
N ALA A 286 -16.07 -2.25 11.28
CA ALA A 286 -16.59 -0.89 11.20
C ALA A 286 -17.73 -0.63 12.20
N ALA A 287 -18.66 -1.60 12.39
CA ALA A 287 -19.74 -1.49 13.35
C ALA A 287 -19.24 -1.40 14.80
N ILE A 288 -18.22 -2.20 15.15
CA ILE A 288 -17.59 -2.17 16.50
C ILE A 288 -16.91 -0.80 16.74
N ALA A 289 -16.21 -0.28 15.74
CA ALA A 289 -15.55 1.01 15.86
C ALA A 289 -16.56 2.17 15.96
N ALA A 290 -17.72 2.04 15.30
CA ALA A 290 -18.78 3.07 15.28
C ALA A 290 -19.29 3.42 16.68
N GLU A 291 -19.37 2.44 17.59
CA GLU A 291 -19.84 2.63 18.98
C GLU A 291 -18.95 3.60 19.80
N ARG A 292 -17.73 3.86 19.33
CA ARG A 292 -16.76 4.73 20.02
C ARG A 292 -16.86 6.19 19.60
N PHE A 293 -17.67 6.51 18.58
CA PHE A 293 -17.79 7.87 18.06
C PHE A 293 -18.84 8.69 18.79
N PRO A 294 -18.64 9.99 18.98
CA PRO A 294 -19.60 10.89 19.62
C PRO A 294 -20.70 11.36 18.64
N CYS A 295 -20.61 11.06 17.36
CA CYS A 295 -21.48 11.51 16.28
C CYS A 295 -22.11 10.33 15.52
N VAL A 296 -23.00 10.65 14.60
CA VAL A 296 -23.61 9.63 13.73
C VAL A 296 -22.56 8.98 12.84
N VAL A 297 -22.52 7.64 12.85
CA VAL A 297 -21.63 6.84 12.02
C VAL A 297 -22.45 5.92 11.13
N TYR A 298 -22.01 5.78 9.89
CA TYR A 298 -22.57 4.90 8.88
C TYR A 298 -21.55 3.79 8.59
N PRO A 299 -21.61 2.66 9.32
CA PRO A 299 -20.68 1.57 9.12
C PRO A 299 -20.99 0.83 7.81
N GLN A 300 -19.97 0.65 6.99
CA GLN A 300 -20.00 -0.14 5.77
C GLN A 300 -19.13 -1.38 5.96
N ALA A 301 -19.58 -2.53 5.52
CA ALA A 301 -18.81 -3.77 5.56
C ALA A 301 -17.52 -3.65 4.76
N TYR A 302 -16.63 -4.63 4.91
CA TYR A 302 -15.42 -4.69 4.08
C TYR A 302 -15.78 -4.76 2.59
N VAL A 303 -15.29 -3.79 1.85
CA VAL A 303 -15.53 -3.64 0.42
C VAL A 303 -14.35 -4.24 -0.35
N SER A 304 -14.60 -5.29 -1.11
CA SER A 304 -13.61 -5.93 -2.00
C SER A 304 -13.76 -5.54 -3.47
N GLN A 305 -14.91 -4.96 -3.84
CA GLN A 305 -15.24 -4.60 -5.22
C GLN A 305 -14.92 -3.12 -5.48
N ALA A 306 -14.25 -2.87 -6.60
CA ALA A 306 -13.84 -1.53 -6.98
C ALA A 306 -15.03 -0.58 -7.20
N GLU A 307 -16.16 -1.10 -7.70
CA GLU A 307 -17.42 -0.37 -7.90
C GLU A 307 -17.95 0.22 -6.61
N GLN A 308 -17.99 -0.58 -5.55
CA GLN A 308 -18.45 -0.12 -4.24
C GLN A 308 -17.48 0.89 -3.62
N MET A 309 -16.17 0.70 -3.80
CA MET A 309 -15.17 1.69 -3.38
C MET A 309 -15.36 3.02 -4.09
N ARG A 310 -15.60 3.00 -5.41
CA ARG A 310 -15.90 4.20 -6.19
C ARG A 310 -17.14 4.93 -5.67
N LEU A 311 -18.21 4.20 -5.32
CA LEU A 311 -19.40 4.80 -4.74
C LEU A 311 -19.10 5.46 -3.39
N LEU A 312 -18.31 4.85 -2.51
CA LEU A 312 -17.88 5.44 -1.23
C LEU A 312 -17.12 6.75 -1.44
N TYR A 313 -16.18 6.80 -2.39
CA TYR A 313 -15.44 8.04 -2.70
C TYR A 313 -16.34 9.13 -3.28
N ARG A 314 -17.33 8.78 -4.12
CA ARG A 314 -18.30 9.74 -4.67
C ARG A 314 -19.30 10.24 -3.64
N ALA A 315 -19.69 9.42 -2.68
CA ALA A 315 -20.67 9.75 -1.63
C ALA A 315 -20.10 10.70 -0.58
N ALA A 316 -18.81 10.66 -0.31
CA ALA A 316 -18.14 11.42 0.73
C ALA A 316 -17.84 12.87 0.34
N ASP A 317 -17.54 13.71 1.34
CA ASP A 317 -17.10 15.09 1.17
C ASP A 317 -15.60 15.26 1.49
N VAL A 318 -15.03 14.39 2.33
CA VAL A 318 -13.60 14.39 2.65
C VAL A 318 -13.13 12.97 3.01
N LEU A 319 -11.93 12.59 2.56
CA LEU A 319 -11.25 11.38 2.99
C LEU A 319 -10.38 11.69 4.20
N ALA A 320 -10.65 11.07 5.34
CA ALA A 320 -9.78 11.14 6.51
C ALA A 320 -8.71 10.03 6.44
N MET A 321 -7.44 10.42 6.52
CA MET A 321 -6.30 9.51 6.47
C MET A 321 -5.34 9.76 7.65
N PRO A 322 -5.78 9.50 8.90
CA PRO A 322 -4.95 9.70 10.10
C PRO A 322 -3.98 8.53 10.33
N THR A 323 -3.47 7.92 9.27
CA THR A 323 -2.55 6.80 9.37
C THR A 323 -1.23 7.22 10.02
N LEU A 324 -0.70 6.35 10.89
CA LEU A 324 0.59 6.59 11.55
C LEU A 324 1.77 6.21 10.66
N MET A 325 1.52 5.38 9.65
CA MET A 325 2.53 4.97 8.68
C MET A 325 1.86 4.43 7.42
N ASP A 326 2.23 4.97 6.28
CA ASP A 326 1.83 4.43 4.97
C ASP A 326 2.87 4.82 3.91
N ASN A 327 3.06 3.98 2.91
CA ASN A 327 3.98 4.29 1.82
C ASN A 327 3.30 5.21 0.79
N LEU A 328 2.34 4.65 0.05
CA LEU A 328 1.53 5.40 -0.94
C LEU A 328 0.13 4.77 -0.98
N PRO A 329 -0.80 5.21 -0.12
CA PRO A 329 -2.11 4.59 -0.02
C PRO A 329 -2.93 4.75 -1.30
N ASN A 330 -3.34 3.61 -1.89
CA ASN A 330 -4.21 3.58 -3.06
C ASN A 330 -5.53 4.33 -2.81
N THR A 331 -6.05 4.27 -1.58
CA THR A 331 -7.30 4.96 -1.18
C THR A 331 -7.26 6.47 -1.38
N ILE A 332 -6.11 7.12 -1.15
CA ILE A 332 -5.95 8.55 -1.45
C ILE A 332 -5.99 8.78 -2.97
N ALA A 333 -5.22 8.01 -3.74
CA ALA A 333 -5.17 8.20 -5.20
C ALA A 333 -6.53 7.91 -5.87
N GLU A 334 -7.25 6.88 -5.41
CA GLU A 334 -8.62 6.55 -5.85
C GLU A 334 -9.63 7.65 -5.46
N GLY A 335 -9.59 8.11 -4.21
CA GLY A 335 -10.42 9.21 -3.72
C GLY A 335 -10.19 10.49 -4.50
N MET A 336 -8.92 10.88 -4.67
CA MET A 336 -8.54 12.05 -5.49
C MET A 336 -9.01 11.90 -6.94
N ALA A 337 -8.91 10.71 -7.53
CA ALA A 337 -9.42 10.44 -8.87
C ALA A 337 -10.95 10.64 -8.96
N CYS A 338 -11.69 10.40 -7.88
CA CYS A 338 -13.12 10.72 -7.77
C CYS A 338 -13.38 12.20 -7.39
N GLY A 339 -12.36 13.04 -7.25
CA GLY A 339 -12.48 14.43 -6.84
C GLY A 339 -12.68 14.60 -5.32
N LEU A 340 -12.29 13.62 -4.49
CA LEU A 340 -12.45 13.68 -3.04
C LEU A 340 -11.17 14.26 -2.40
N PRO A 341 -11.23 15.43 -1.73
CA PRO A 341 -10.11 15.97 -0.97
C PRO A 341 -9.73 15.08 0.20
N CYS A 342 -8.45 15.10 0.58
CA CYS A 342 -7.92 14.30 1.67
C CYS A 342 -7.41 15.16 2.82
N VAL A 343 -7.69 14.75 4.06
CA VAL A 343 -7.07 15.30 5.27
C VAL A 343 -6.39 14.17 6.03
N GLY A 344 -5.11 14.30 6.31
CA GLY A 344 -4.34 13.24 6.97
C GLY A 344 -3.09 13.72 7.68
N PHE A 345 -2.35 12.78 8.25
CA PHE A 345 -1.07 13.08 8.88
C PHE A 345 0.07 13.19 7.86
N ARG A 346 1.06 14.02 8.15
CA ARG A 346 2.26 14.22 7.33
C ARG A 346 3.25 13.07 7.58
N VAL A 347 2.99 11.89 6.96
CA VAL A 347 3.80 10.69 7.13
C VAL A 347 4.07 9.99 5.80
N GLY A 348 5.20 9.31 5.71
CA GLY A 348 5.55 8.46 4.56
C GLY A 348 5.42 9.17 3.22
N GLY A 349 4.68 8.57 2.31
CA GLY A 349 4.44 9.12 0.98
C GLY A 349 3.24 10.08 0.87
N LEU A 350 2.50 10.35 1.96
CA LEU A 350 1.35 11.26 1.92
C LEU A 350 1.72 12.68 1.47
N PRO A 351 2.87 13.27 1.85
CA PRO A 351 3.27 14.61 1.38
C PRO A 351 3.45 14.73 -0.14
N GLN A 352 3.66 13.64 -0.84
CA GLN A 352 3.71 13.67 -2.32
C GLN A 352 2.29 13.61 -2.93
N MET A 353 1.28 13.17 -2.18
CA MET A 353 -0.10 13.01 -2.64
C MET A 353 -0.98 14.23 -2.35
N VAL A 354 -0.82 14.82 -1.18
CA VAL A 354 -1.64 15.92 -0.71
C VAL A 354 -0.82 17.19 -0.63
N ASP A 355 -1.20 18.19 -1.44
CA ASP A 355 -0.67 19.55 -1.42
C ASP A 355 -1.57 20.41 -0.56
N ASP A 356 -1.01 20.99 0.50
CA ASP A 356 -1.77 21.77 1.48
C ASP A 356 -2.57 22.91 0.82
N ALA A 357 -3.83 23.02 1.17
CA ALA A 357 -4.82 23.97 0.68
C ALA A 357 -5.14 23.87 -0.84
N LEU A 358 -4.52 22.96 -1.57
CA LEU A 358 -4.79 22.77 -3.00
C LEU A 358 -5.73 21.59 -3.27
N ASN A 359 -5.46 20.41 -2.70
CA ASN A 359 -6.27 19.20 -2.88
C ASN A 359 -6.61 18.51 -1.55
N GLY A 360 -6.31 19.15 -0.43
CA GLY A 360 -6.52 18.66 0.92
C GLY A 360 -5.57 19.30 1.91
N TYR A 361 -5.37 18.65 3.05
CA TYR A 361 -4.49 19.15 4.10
C TYR A 361 -3.72 18.02 4.77
N LEU A 362 -2.46 18.31 5.13
CA LEU A 362 -1.64 17.44 5.98
C LEU A 362 -1.30 18.14 7.28
N VAL A 363 -1.59 17.46 8.37
CA VAL A 363 -1.33 17.95 9.73
C VAL A 363 -0.18 17.17 10.39
N PRO A 364 0.41 17.67 11.48
CA PRO A 364 1.44 16.96 12.21
C PRO A 364 0.98 15.56 12.63
N LEU A 365 1.93 14.62 12.72
CA LEU A 365 1.67 13.25 13.14
C LEU A 365 1.00 13.23 14.52
N ALA A 366 -0.07 12.45 14.66
CA ALA A 366 -0.85 12.25 15.88
C ALA A 366 -1.53 13.52 16.46
N ASP A 367 -1.61 14.60 15.71
CA ASP A 367 -2.30 15.84 16.11
C ASP A 367 -3.80 15.76 15.74
N ALA A 368 -4.60 15.25 16.69
CA ALA A 368 -6.05 15.12 16.50
C ALA A 368 -6.78 16.47 16.47
N GLU A 369 -6.22 17.51 17.10
CA GLU A 369 -6.80 18.86 17.10
C GLU A 369 -6.64 19.52 15.72
N ALA A 370 -5.43 19.48 15.16
CA ALA A 370 -5.20 19.96 13.81
C ALA A 370 -6.01 19.15 12.78
N LEU A 371 -6.14 17.83 12.98
CA LEU A 371 -6.97 16.96 12.15
C LEU A 371 -8.44 17.43 12.18
N ALA A 372 -9.00 17.65 13.37
CA ALA A 372 -10.36 18.15 13.55
C ALA A 372 -10.59 19.47 12.82
N ARG A 373 -9.71 20.44 13.06
CA ARG A 373 -9.79 21.78 12.43
C ARG A 373 -9.79 21.68 10.90
N ARG A 374 -8.90 20.87 10.32
CA ARG A 374 -8.80 20.74 8.84
C ARG A 374 -9.95 19.94 8.24
N LEU A 375 -10.46 18.93 8.93
CA LEU A 375 -11.69 18.24 8.51
C LEU A 375 -12.87 19.21 8.46
N PHE A 376 -13.06 20.02 9.53
CA PHE A 376 -14.12 21.02 9.57
C PHE A 376 -13.99 22.07 8.47
N GLU A 377 -12.78 22.55 8.22
CA GLU A 377 -12.50 23.51 7.15
C GLU A 377 -12.92 22.95 5.78
N VAL A 378 -12.55 21.70 5.43
CA VAL A 378 -12.96 21.08 4.16
C VAL A 378 -14.49 20.93 4.08
N LEU A 379 -15.16 20.58 5.19
CA LEU A 379 -16.60 20.38 5.20
C LEU A 379 -17.40 21.70 5.05
N THR A 380 -16.80 22.85 5.39
CA THR A 380 -17.49 24.15 5.45
C THR A 380 -17.00 25.17 4.43
N THR A 381 -15.86 24.95 3.78
CA THR A 381 -15.27 25.91 2.86
C THR A 381 -16.10 26.11 1.58
N SER A 382 -16.24 27.34 1.15
CA SER A 382 -16.78 27.69 -0.17
C SER A 382 -15.85 27.28 -1.32
N SER A 383 -14.57 27.08 -1.06
CA SER A 383 -13.56 26.65 -2.05
C SER A 383 -13.55 25.14 -2.30
N TYR A 384 -14.51 24.37 -1.75
CA TYR A 384 -14.61 22.93 -1.96
C TYR A 384 -14.56 22.49 -3.43
N PRO A 385 -15.26 23.15 -4.38
CA PRO A 385 -15.20 22.77 -5.79
C PRO A 385 -13.76 22.84 -6.35
N GLN A 386 -12.97 23.81 -5.90
CA GLN A 386 -11.58 23.96 -6.34
C GLN A 386 -10.69 22.87 -5.73
N LEU A 387 -10.84 22.55 -4.44
CA LEU A 387 -10.14 21.43 -3.79
C LEU A 387 -10.41 20.10 -4.52
N SER A 388 -11.68 19.85 -4.84
CA SER A 388 -12.13 18.67 -5.58
C SER A 388 -11.52 18.59 -6.97
N LEU A 389 -11.57 19.68 -7.73
CA LEU A 389 -10.97 19.74 -9.07
C LEU A 389 -9.46 19.51 -9.05
N ASN A 390 -8.77 20.11 -8.10
CA ASN A 390 -7.33 19.94 -7.94
C ASN A 390 -6.95 18.52 -7.53
N ALA A 391 -7.73 17.89 -6.65
CA ALA A 391 -7.56 16.48 -6.31
C ALA A 391 -7.67 15.60 -7.55
N ARG A 392 -8.71 15.79 -8.36
CA ARG A 392 -8.89 15.08 -9.64
C ARG A 392 -7.72 15.28 -10.58
N ARG A 393 -7.33 16.53 -10.84
CA ARG A 393 -6.21 16.87 -11.75
C ARG A 393 -4.91 16.23 -11.29
N LYS A 394 -4.60 16.25 -9.99
CA LYS A 394 -3.39 15.62 -9.47
C LYS A 394 -3.41 14.11 -9.66
N ALA A 395 -4.56 13.46 -9.45
CA ALA A 395 -4.69 12.03 -9.69
C ALA A 395 -4.45 11.67 -11.16
N GLU A 396 -5.04 12.38 -12.10
CA GLU A 396 -4.85 12.18 -13.54
C GLU A 396 -3.40 12.40 -13.96
N THR A 397 -2.80 13.50 -13.49
CA THR A 397 -1.46 13.90 -13.89
C THR A 397 -0.39 12.95 -13.33
N ASN A 398 -0.52 12.44 -12.10
CA ASN A 398 0.56 11.74 -11.42
C ASN A 398 0.35 10.23 -11.33
N TYR A 399 -0.91 9.75 -11.24
CA TYR A 399 -1.26 8.36 -10.93
C TYR A 399 -2.00 7.65 -12.07
N GLY A 400 -2.34 8.35 -13.16
CA GLY A 400 -3.06 7.79 -14.30
C GLY A 400 -2.33 6.60 -14.92
N ALA A 401 -3.07 5.52 -15.22
CA ALA A 401 -2.55 4.22 -15.64
C ALA A 401 -1.61 4.32 -16.85
N ALA A 402 -1.99 5.06 -17.88
CA ALA A 402 -1.17 5.23 -19.09
C ALA A 402 0.18 5.90 -18.79
N ARG A 403 0.18 6.94 -17.94
CA ARG A 403 1.42 7.64 -17.56
C ARG A 403 2.35 6.75 -16.74
N VAL A 404 1.79 5.98 -15.82
CA VAL A 404 2.58 5.03 -15.02
C VAL A 404 3.15 3.94 -15.91
N ALA A 405 2.36 3.36 -16.82
CA ALA A 405 2.82 2.35 -17.77
C ALA A 405 3.98 2.84 -18.63
N ALA A 406 3.87 4.05 -19.19
CA ALA A 406 4.94 4.65 -19.99
C ALA A 406 6.26 4.81 -19.22
N ARG A 407 6.19 5.17 -17.93
CA ARG A 407 7.39 5.28 -17.07
C ARG A 407 8.02 3.90 -16.79
N TYR A 408 7.23 2.87 -16.58
CA TYR A 408 7.74 1.51 -16.42
C TYR A 408 8.30 0.96 -17.74
N ARG A 409 7.65 1.22 -18.87
CA ARG A 409 8.19 0.89 -20.20
C ARG A 409 9.60 1.43 -20.37
N ALA A 410 9.82 2.71 -20.07
CA ALA A 410 11.14 3.33 -20.16
C ALA A 410 12.19 2.59 -19.31
N ILE A 411 11.83 2.14 -18.10
CA ILE A 411 12.74 1.33 -17.28
C ILE A 411 13.02 -0.05 -17.91
N TYR A 412 12.02 -0.72 -18.46
CA TYR A 412 12.21 -2.02 -19.10
C TYR A 412 13.09 -1.95 -20.37
N GLU A 413 13.08 -0.83 -21.04
CA GLU A 413 13.93 -0.56 -22.21
C GLU A 413 15.39 -0.22 -21.85
N MET A 414 15.66 0.16 -20.58
CA MET A 414 17.02 0.44 -20.09
C MET A 414 17.82 -0.81 -19.69
N ILE A 415 17.21 -2.00 -19.66
CA ILE A 415 17.82 -3.23 -19.16
C ILE A 415 18.07 -4.28 -20.25
#